data_d74d4a0b9ac9baab8ebdb648e61eda95
#
_entry.id   d74d4a0b9ac9baab8ebdb648e61eda95
#
_cell.length_a   1.000
_cell.length_b   1.000
_cell.length_c   1.000
_cell.angle_alpha   90.00
_cell.angle_beta   90.00
_cell.angle_gamma   90.00
#
_symmetry.space_group_name_H-M   'P 1'
#
loop_
_entity.id
_entity.type
_entity.pdbx_description
1 polymer ?
#
loop_
_entity_poly.entity_id
_entity_poly.type
_entity_poly.pdbx_seq_one_letter_code
_entity_poly.pdbx_strand_id
1 'polypeptide(L)'
;MKLLDKKYYNLEPKCEYLKDPFILGLAWKKTDSFVRTHNWYADILELDKCAFDISDEVTNWSKKISKGVLSKKDIELIPAPKGASWFINEGKWTTDKDSRKIRPLANISIKDQSFATAVMMCLADAIETRQKDCSLSNVGYAEHVKNKVVSYGNRLVCDWDNERARFRWGGSEYYRKFSADYRSFLQRPIYIGRETVNKVSEIDDVYII
;
A
#
# COMPACT_ATOMS: atom_id res chain seq x y z
N MET A 1 -32.00 1.62 11.66
CA MET A 1 -30.56 1.84 11.40
C MET A 1 -29.84 1.70 12.73
N LYS A 2 -28.97 0.67 12.90
CA LYS A 2 -28.13 0.60 14.11
C LYS A 2 -27.07 1.69 13.98
N LEU A 3 -27.02 2.60 14.94
CA LEU A 3 -25.92 3.57 15.04
C LEU A 3 -24.62 2.79 15.30
N LEU A 4 -23.54 3.28 14.73
CA LEU A 4 -22.21 2.71 14.96
C LEU A 4 -21.88 2.80 16.46
N ASP A 5 -21.27 1.77 17.02
CA ASP A 5 -20.82 1.79 18.41
C ASP A 5 -19.84 2.96 18.63
N LYS A 6 -20.00 3.67 19.73
CA LYS A 6 -19.18 4.84 20.08
C LYS A 6 -17.68 4.56 20.10
N LYS A 7 -17.29 3.31 20.38
CA LYS A 7 -15.88 2.87 20.35
C LYS A 7 -15.19 3.06 18.99
N TYR A 8 -15.97 3.20 17.90
CA TYR A 8 -15.44 3.40 16.55
C TYR A 8 -15.42 4.86 16.10
N TYR A 9 -15.86 5.83 16.92
CA TYR A 9 -15.87 7.24 16.53
C TYR A 9 -14.46 7.84 16.48
N ASN A 10 -13.58 7.39 17.36
CA ASN A 10 -12.18 7.82 17.42
C ASN A 10 -11.28 6.58 17.37
N LEU A 11 -11.04 6.08 16.17
CA LEU A 11 -10.17 4.94 15.97
C LEU A 11 -8.72 5.36 16.15
N GLU A 12 -8.04 4.74 17.09
CA GLU A 12 -6.60 4.82 17.26
C GLU A 12 -6.00 3.43 17.06
N PRO A 13 -4.79 3.32 16.45
CA PRO A 13 -4.17 2.03 16.17
C PRO A 13 -3.99 1.18 17.43
N LYS A 14 -4.58 -0.03 17.45
CA LYS A 14 -4.48 -0.99 18.57
C LYS A 14 -4.42 -2.42 18.04
N CYS A 15 -3.58 -3.26 18.65
CA CYS A 15 -3.47 -4.66 18.25
C CYS A 15 -4.77 -5.47 18.47
N GLU A 16 -5.60 -5.08 19.44
CA GLU A 16 -6.90 -5.71 19.69
C GLU A 16 -7.85 -5.61 18.49
N TYR A 17 -7.67 -4.60 17.63
CA TYR A 17 -8.45 -4.41 16.41
C TYR A 17 -8.28 -5.52 15.39
N LEU A 18 -7.18 -6.27 15.44
CA LEU A 18 -6.98 -7.42 14.56
C LEU A 18 -8.02 -8.54 14.76
N LYS A 19 -8.73 -8.53 15.90
CA LYS A 19 -9.79 -9.47 16.23
C LYS A 19 -11.20 -8.87 16.10
N ASP A 20 -11.31 -7.59 15.78
CA ASP A 20 -12.58 -6.90 15.69
C ASP A 20 -13.19 -7.07 14.29
N PRO A 21 -14.41 -7.69 14.18
CA PRO A 21 -15.03 -7.90 12.86
C PRO A 21 -15.27 -6.62 12.07
N PHE A 22 -15.56 -5.49 12.74
CA PHE A 22 -15.74 -4.21 12.06
C PHE A 22 -14.44 -3.72 11.42
N ILE A 23 -13.31 -3.81 12.12
CA ILE A 23 -12.00 -3.44 11.62
C ILE A 23 -11.56 -4.37 10.49
N LEU A 24 -11.81 -5.68 10.62
CA LEU A 24 -11.58 -6.63 9.54
C LEU A 24 -12.43 -6.31 8.30
N GLY A 25 -13.66 -5.85 8.49
CA GLY A 25 -14.52 -5.38 7.40
C GLY A 25 -13.98 -4.12 6.71
N LEU A 26 -13.45 -3.16 7.47
CA LEU A 26 -12.77 -1.99 6.89
C LEU A 26 -11.52 -2.39 6.12
N ALA A 27 -10.74 -3.30 6.65
CA ALA A 27 -9.55 -3.83 5.97
C ALA A 27 -9.92 -4.57 4.68
N TRP A 28 -10.95 -5.44 4.72
CA TRP A 28 -11.49 -6.09 3.54
C TRP A 28 -11.93 -5.08 2.49
N LYS A 29 -12.71 -4.07 2.85
CA LYS A 29 -13.19 -3.03 1.92
C LYS A 29 -12.04 -2.37 1.16
N LYS A 30 -10.96 -2.03 1.86
CA LYS A 30 -9.76 -1.43 1.27
C LYS A 30 -9.05 -2.42 0.36
N THR A 31 -8.91 -3.67 0.80
CA THR A 31 -8.25 -4.75 0.04
C THR A 31 -9.04 -5.08 -1.22
N ASP A 32 -10.36 -5.28 -1.13
CA ASP A 32 -11.21 -5.58 -2.28
C ASP A 32 -11.10 -4.50 -3.35
N SER A 33 -11.19 -3.23 -2.96
CA SER A 33 -11.03 -2.09 -3.87
C SER A 33 -9.65 -2.08 -4.54
N PHE A 34 -8.59 -2.34 -3.79
CA PHE A 34 -7.23 -2.39 -4.32
C PHE A 34 -7.03 -3.55 -5.30
N VAL A 35 -7.46 -4.75 -4.93
CA VAL A 35 -7.29 -5.96 -5.75
C VAL A 35 -8.05 -5.81 -7.06
N ARG A 36 -9.29 -5.35 -7.04
CA ARG A 36 -10.08 -5.11 -8.26
C ARG A 36 -9.46 -4.08 -9.20
N THR A 37 -8.75 -3.11 -8.65
CA THR A 37 -8.16 -2.02 -9.45
C THR A 37 -6.77 -2.36 -9.99
N HIS A 38 -5.97 -3.14 -9.25
CA HIS A 38 -4.54 -3.30 -9.53
C HIS A 38 -4.13 -4.73 -9.90
N ASN A 39 -4.89 -5.75 -9.46
CA ASN A 39 -4.53 -7.15 -9.65
C ASN A 39 -5.38 -7.78 -10.76
N TRP A 40 -5.04 -7.50 -12.03
CA TRP A 40 -5.73 -8.05 -13.20
C TRP A 40 -5.82 -9.60 -13.21
N TYR A 41 -4.99 -10.26 -12.41
CA TYR A 41 -4.92 -11.73 -12.27
C TYR A 41 -5.73 -12.24 -11.06
N ALA A 42 -6.46 -11.39 -10.35
CA ALA A 42 -7.27 -11.81 -9.20
C ALA A 42 -8.51 -12.61 -9.66
N ASP A 43 -8.90 -13.57 -8.83
CA ASP A 43 -10.17 -14.28 -9.01
C ASP A 43 -11.34 -13.39 -8.60
N ILE A 44 -11.97 -12.77 -9.60
CA ILE A 44 -13.12 -11.88 -9.38
C ILE A 44 -14.30 -12.62 -8.75
N LEU A 45 -14.49 -13.90 -9.06
CA LEU A 45 -15.57 -14.70 -8.46
C LEU A 45 -15.32 -14.94 -6.96
N GLU A 46 -14.07 -15.17 -6.54
CA GLU A 46 -13.71 -15.25 -5.13
C GLU A 46 -14.03 -13.92 -4.41
N LEU A 47 -13.70 -12.78 -5.03
CA LEU A 47 -14.01 -11.46 -4.49
C LEU A 47 -15.50 -11.21 -4.34
N ASP A 48 -16.30 -11.56 -5.36
CA ASP A 48 -17.75 -11.37 -5.34
C ASP A 48 -18.42 -12.27 -4.30
N LYS A 49 -18.02 -13.54 -4.21
CA LYS A 49 -18.51 -14.45 -3.16
C LYS A 49 -18.22 -13.92 -1.76
N CYS A 50 -17.00 -13.44 -1.53
CA CYS A 50 -16.64 -12.84 -0.24
C CYS A 50 -17.46 -11.59 0.05
N ALA A 51 -17.74 -10.76 -0.97
CA ALA A 51 -18.54 -9.55 -0.82
C ALA A 51 -20.00 -9.85 -0.42
N PHE A 52 -20.61 -10.89 -0.99
CA PHE A 52 -21.98 -11.30 -0.65
C PHE A 52 -22.10 -11.75 0.81
N ASP A 53 -21.11 -12.44 1.34
CA ASP A 53 -21.13 -13.05 2.67
C ASP A 53 -20.22 -12.32 3.68
N ILE A 54 -19.84 -11.08 3.41
CA ILE A 54 -18.80 -10.37 4.15
C ILE A 54 -19.04 -10.32 5.66
N SER A 55 -20.28 -10.18 6.10
CA SER A 55 -20.63 -10.14 7.53
C SER A 55 -20.26 -11.44 8.24
N ASP A 56 -20.55 -12.56 7.61
CA ASP A 56 -20.25 -13.89 8.15
C ASP A 56 -18.76 -14.21 8.02
N GLU A 57 -18.16 -13.81 6.90
CA GLU A 57 -16.72 -13.99 6.66
C GLU A 57 -15.87 -13.28 7.71
N VAL A 58 -16.08 -11.97 7.95
CA VAL A 58 -15.29 -11.22 8.94
C VAL A 58 -15.52 -11.73 10.37
N THR A 59 -16.74 -12.19 10.68
CA THR A 59 -17.06 -12.82 11.97
C THR A 59 -16.30 -14.14 12.15
N ASN A 60 -16.23 -14.95 11.09
CA ASN A 60 -15.50 -16.22 11.08
C ASN A 60 -13.99 -15.97 11.18
N TRP A 61 -13.45 -14.99 10.43
CA TRP A 61 -12.04 -14.59 10.52
C TRP A 61 -11.67 -14.15 11.93
N SER A 62 -12.49 -13.28 12.55
CA SER A 62 -12.33 -12.83 13.94
C SER A 62 -12.23 -14.00 14.91
N LYS A 63 -13.13 -14.98 14.80
CA LYS A 63 -13.14 -16.18 15.65
C LYS A 63 -11.87 -17.03 15.45
N LYS A 64 -11.41 -17.22 14.19
CA LYS A 64 -10.20 -17.98 13.86
C LYS A 64 -8.95 -17.28 14.42
N ILE A 65 -8.83 -15.96 14.21
CA ILE A 65 -7.71 -15.16 14.73
C ILE A 65 -7.68 -15.22 16.27
N SER A 66 -8.84 -15.11 16.92
CA SER A 66 -8.93 -15.18 18.39
C SER A 66 -8.49 -16.53 18.96
N LYS A 67 -8.66 -17.60 18.19
CA LYS A 67 -8.22 -18.95 18.55
C LYS A 67 -6.76 -19.24 18.15
N GLY A 68 -6.07 -18.30 17.51
CA GLY A 68 -4.72 -18.52 16.98
C GLY A 68 -4.67 -19.46 15.76
N VAL A 69 -5.82 -19.75 15.15
CA VAL A 69 -5.94 -20.64 13.98
C VAL A 69 -5.94 -19.79 12.72
N LEU A 70 -4.77 -19.49 12.20
CA LEU A 70 -4.59 -18.88 10.88
C LEU A 70 -4.29 -20.00 9.89
N SER A 71 -5.33 -20.52 9.21
CA SER A 71 -5.10 -21.39 8.06
C SER A 71 -4.61 -20.52 6.89
N LYS A 72 -3.41 -20.78 6.43
CA LYS A 72 -2.88 -20.16 5.21
C LYS A 72 -3.42 -20.91 4.00
N LYS A 73 -3.84 -20.16 2.99
CA LYS A 73 -3.98 -20.71 1.64
C LYS A 73 -2.60 -20.59 0.96
N ASP A 74 -2.22 -21.55 0.16
CA ASP A 74 -0.96 -21.49 -0.57
C ASP A 74 -0.95 -20.26 -1.49
N ILE A 75 0.23 -19.64 -1.58
CA ILE A 75 0.44 -18.50 -2.50
C ILE A 75 0.66 -19.09 -3.90
N GLU A 76 -0.18 -18.69 -4.82
CA GLU A 76 -0.04 -19.04 -6.22
C GLU A 76 0.86 -18.02 -6.94
N LEU A 77 1.91 -18.51 -7.60
CA LEU A 77 2.80 -17.66 -8.39
C LEU A 77 2.33 -17.60 -9.83
N ILE A 78 2.06 -16.39 -10.32
CA ILE A 78 1.64 -16.13 -11.69
C ILE A 78 2.80 -15.46 -12.44
N PRO A 79 3.34 -16.12 -13.49
CA PRO A 79 4.38 -15.52 -14.29
C PRO A 79 3.79 -14.43 -15.21
N ALA A 80 4.23 -13.18 -15.04
CA ALA A 80 3.84 -12.08 -15.89
C ALA A 80 5.03 -11.59 -16.74
N PRO A 81 4.87 -11.42 -18.05
CA PRO A 81 5.92 -10.87 -18.89
C PRO A 81 6.23 -9.42 -18.52
N LYS A 82 7.50 -9.07 -18.44
CA LYS A 82 7.96 -7.72 -18.14
C LYS A 82 8.42 -7.02 -19.40
N GLY A 83 7.58 -6.12 -19.95
CA GLY A 83 7.96 -5.26 -21.07
C GLY A 83 8.19 -5.98 -22.40
N ALA A 84 7.78 -7.24 -22.52
CA ALA A 84 7.87 -8.01 -23.73
C ALA A 84 6.55 -8.02 -24.49
N SER A 85 6.59 -7.82 -25.80
CA SER A 85 5.48 -8.13 -26.67
C SER A 85 5.43 -9.65 -26.89
N TRP A 86 4.30 -10.26 -26.57
CA TRP A 86 4.05 -11.68 -26.80
C TRP A 86 3.09 -11.83 -27.97
N PHE A 87 3.35 -12.74 -28.85
CA PHE A 87 2.50 -13.05 -29.99
C PHE A 87 2.40 -14.57 -30.18
N ILE A 88 1.37 -15.01 -30.86
CA ILE A 88 1.17 -16.42 -31.17
C ILE A 88 1.82 -16.69 -32.53
N ASN A 89 2.78 -17.57 -32.59
CA ASN A 89 3.38 -18.10 -33.81
C ASN A 89 3.24 -19.61 -33.81
N GLU A 90 2.63 -20.18 -34.86
CA GLU A 90 2.38 -21.62 -35.01
C GLU A 90 1.68 -22.26 -33.80
N GLY A 91 0.70 -21.54 -33.21
CA GLY A 91 -0.05 -22.03 -32.06
C GLY A 91 0.71 -21.98 -30.72
N LYS A 92 1.91 -21.41 -30.66
CA LYS A 92 2.72 -21.25 -29.46
C LYS A 92 2.94 -19.78 -29.14
N TRP A 93 2.91 -19.46 -27.83
CA TRP A 93 3.31 -18.13 -27.37
C TRP A 93 4.81 -17.91 -27.57
N THR A 94 5.16 -16.91 -28.37
CA THR A 94 6.54 -16.49 -28.66
C THR A 94 6.76 -15.04 -28.29
N THR A 95 7.99 -14.67 -27.98
CA THR A 95 8.37 -13.29 -27.68
C THR A 95 9.68 -12.95 -28.41
N ASP A 96 9.94 -11.68 -28.62
CA ASP A 96 11.21 -11.21 -29.15
C ASP A 96 12.38 -11.67 -28.29
N LYS A 97 13.45 -12.10 -28.93
CA LYS A 97 14.53 -12.95 -28.38
C LYS A 97 15.19 -12.45 -27.09
N ASP A 98 15.17 -11.15 -26.80
CA ASP A 98 15.92 -10.58 -25.67
C ASP A 98 15.05 -10.25 -24.44
N SER A 99 13.76 -10.54 -24.46
CA SER A 99 12.83 -10.04 -23.45
C SER A 99 12.15 -11.10 -22.60
N ARG A 100 12.77 -12.25 -22.39
CA ARG A 100 12.25 -13.33 -21.52
C ARG A 100 12.23 -13.00 -20.01
N LYS A 101 12.20 -11.69 -19.69
CA LYS A 101 12.10 -11.29 -18.27
C LYS A 101 10.68 -11.51 -17.79
N ILE A 102 10.53 -12.49 -16.92
CA ILE A 102 9.26 -12.79 -16.23
C ILE A 102 9.32 -12.14 -14.86
N ARG A 103 8.22 -11.47 -14.49
CA ARG A 103 7.98 -11.01 -13.13
C ARG A 103 7.07 -12.01 -12.44
N PRO A 104 7.49 -12.67 -11.37
CA PRO A 104 6.58 -13.48 -10.58
C PRO A 104 5.61 -12.54 -9.84
N LEU A 105 4.31 -12.73 -10.08
CA LEU A 105 3.25 -12.09 -9.30
C LEU A 105 2.69 -13.11 -8.33
N ALA A 106 2.28 -12.67 -7.16
CA ALA A 106 1.70 -13.52 -6.14
C ALA A 106 0.18 -13.31 -6.09
N ASN A 107 -0.59 -14.36 -6.34
CA ASN A 107 -2.01 -14.39 -6.04
C ASN A 107 -2.20 -14.87 -4.60
N ILE A 108 -2.69 -13.97 -3.76
CA ILE A 108 -2.92 -14.22 -2.33
C ILE A 108 -4.41 -14.13 -2.09
N SER A 109 -4.98 -15.03 -1.28
CA SER A 109 -6.41 -15.03 -0.99
C SER A 109 -6.88 -13.69 -0.43
N ILE A 110 -8.12 -13.31 -0.74
CA ILE A 110 -8.70 -12.04 -0.24
C ILE A 110 -8.68 -11.98 1.29
N LYS A 111 -8.88 -13.11 1.97
CA LYS A 111 -8.81 -13.22 3.42
C LYS A 111 -7.42 -12.84 3.95
N ASP A 112 -6.37 -13.45 3.38
CA ASP A 112 -5.01 -13.25 3.87
C ASP A 112 -4.50 -11.83 3.55
N GLN A 113 -4.89 -11.28 2.38
CA GLN A 113 -4.63 -9.88 2.05
C GLN A 113 -5.38 -8.92 2.98
N SER A 114 -6.65 -9.21 3.30
CA SER A 114 -7.45 -8.39 4.23
C SER A 114 -6.85 -8.39 5.63
N PHE A 115 -6.35 -9.55 6.09
CA PHE A 115 -5.66 -9.63 7.37
C PHE A 115 -4.35 -8.83 7.37
N ALA A 116 -3.53 -8.95 6.32
CA ALA A 116 -2.32 -8.14 6.16
C ALA A 116 -2.65 -6.63 6.14
N THR A 117 -3.74 -6.24 5.47
CA THR A 117 -4.23 -4.85 5.47
C THR A 117 -4.64 -4.41 6.87
N ALA A 118 -5.32 -5.25 7.66
CA ALA A 118 -5.68 -4.93 9.05
C ALA A 118 -4.43 -4.70 9.93
N VAL A 119 -3.40 -5.55 9.78
CA VAL A 119 -2.11 -5.37 10.46
C VAL A 119 -1.48 -4.04 10.08
N MET A 120 -1.43 -3.74 8.78
CA MET A 120 -0.90 -2.48 8.27
C MET A 120 -1.67 -1.27 8.83
N MET A 121 -3.00 -1.32 8.88
CA MET A 121 -3.83 -0.26 9.47
C MET A 121 -3.51 -0.03 10.94
N CYS A 122 -3.26 -1.09 11.71
CA CYS A 122 -2.87 -1.00 13.13
C CYS A 122 -1.47 -0.40 13.34
N LEU A 123 -0.60 -0.45 12.35
CA LEU A 123 0.77 0.08 12.40
C LEU A 123 0.93 1.43 11.71
N ALA A 124 -0.09 1.88 10.97
CA ALA A 124 -0.01 2.98 10.03
C ALA A 124 0.49 4.29 10.65
N ASP A 125 -0.10 4.74 11.75
CA ASP A 125 0.28 5.99 12.41
C ASP A 125 1.75 6.00 12.83
N ALA A 126 2.21 4.90 13.42
CA ALA A 126 3.59 4.78 13.90
C ALA A 126 4.59 4.78 12.74
N ILE A 127 4.31 3.99 11.68
CA ILE A 127 5.18 3.86 10.52
C ILE A 127 5.23 5.17 9.76
N GLU A 128 4.07 5.75 9.41
CA GLU A 128 4.00 6.99 8.63
C GLU A 128 4.62 8.17 9.40
N THR A 129 4.35 8.31 10.70
CA THR A 129 4.97 9.33 11.54
C THR A 129 6.50 9.23 11.50
N ARG A 130 7.04 7.99 11.58
CA ARG A 130 8.49 7.77 11.52
C ARG A 130 9.07 8.06 10.13
N GLN A 131 8.32 7.79 9.07
CA GLN A 131 8.74 8.05 7.69
C GLN A 131 8.65 9.54 7.30
N LYS A 132 7.94 10.34 8.07
CA LYS A 132 7.67 11.76 7.84
C LYS A 132 6.78 12.04 6.62
N ASP A 133 6.17 13.20 6.56
CA ASP A 133 5.33 13.59 5.42
C ASP A 133 6.18 13.81 4.16
N CYS A 134 5.85 13.09 3.10
CA CYS A 134 6.48 13.22 1.80
C CYS A 134 5.68 14.09 0.82
N SER A 135 4.60 14.71 1.27
CA SER A 135 3.75 15.55 0.43
C SER A 135 4.34 16.93 0.23
N LEU A 136 4.63 17.31 -1.03
CA LEU A 136 5.07 18.64 -1.37
C LEU A 136 3.99 19.71 -1.17
N SER A 137 2.72 19.32 -1.16
CA SER A 137 1.62 20.25 -0.88
C SER A 137 1.61 20.71 0.57
N ASN A 138 2.11 19.87 1.48
CA ASN A 138 2.14 20.16 2.91
C ASN A 138 3.51 20.67 3.37
N VAL A 139 4.58 20.20 2.74
CA VAL A 139 5.98 20.51 3.13
C VAL A 139 6.81 20.81 1.90
N GLY A 140 7.57 21.90 1.93
CA GLY A 140 8.51 22.23 0.86
C GLY A 140 9.73 21.29 0.83
N TYR A 141 10.52 21.32 -0.24
CA TYR A 141 11.71 20.48 -0.40
C TYR A 141 12.72 20.66 0.74
N ALA A 142 12.91 21.89 1.21
CA ALA A 142 13.79 22.17 2.35
C ALA A 142 13.38 21.37 3.58
N GLU A 143 12.09 21.32 3.86
CA GLU A 143 11.56 20.55 4.98
C GLU A 143 11.68 19.04 4.78
N HIS A 144 11.55 18.52 3.55
CA HIS A 144 11.81 17.11 3.26
C HIS A 144 13.24 16.68 3.61
N VAL A 145 14.21 17.53 3.28
CA VAL A 145 15.61 17.27 3.63
C VAL A 145 15.84 17.38 5.14
N LYS A 146 15.34 18.45 5.75
CA LYS A 146 15.42 18.71 7.19
C LYS A 146 14.72 17.60 8.00
N ASN A 147 13.52 17.23 7.62
CA ASN A 147 12.71 16.23 8.32
C ASN A 147 13.11 14.79 7.98
N LYS A 148 14.14 14.60 7.15
CA LYS A 148 14.69 13.27 6.83
C LYS A 148 13.61 12.29 6.36
N VAL A 149 12.79 12.69 5.36
CA VAL A 149 11.83 11.77 4.74
C VAL A 149 12.52 10.49 4.31
N VAL A 150 12.08 9.35 4.83
CA VAL A 150 12.78 8.05 4.67
C VAL A 150 12.33 7.33 3.41
N SER A 151 11.04 7.41 3.07
CA SER A 151 10.46 6.67 1.94
C SER A 151 9.41 7.49 1.21
N TYR A 152 9.31 7.26 -0.10
CA TYR A 152 8.31 7.84 -0.99
C TYR A 152 7.42 6.77 -1.63
N GLY A 153 7.75 5.48 -1.46
CA GLY A 153 6.98 4.38 -2.02
C GLY A 153 5.99 3.78 -1.03
N ASN A 154 4.85 3.32 -1.56
CA ASN A 154 3.81 2.63 -0.79
C ASN A 154 3.36 3.38 0.48
N ARG A 155 3.23 4.70 0.37
CA ARG A 155 2.81 5.55 1.48
C ARG A 155 1.30 5.41 1.72
N LEU A 156 0.92 5.34 2.99
CA LEU A 156 -0.47 5.20 3.40
C LEU A 156 -1.22 6.53 3.38
N VAL A 157 -2.54 6.46 3.23
CA VAL A 157 -3.39 7.65 3.25
C VAL A 157 -3.57 8.11 4.69
N CYS A 158 -2.83 9.15 5.07
CA CYS A 158 -2.89 9.77 6.40
C CYS A 158 -3.23 11.24 6.32
N ASP A 159 -3.90 11.74 7.34
CA ASP A 159 -3.95 13.15 7.68
C ASP A 159 -2.77 13.48 8.59
N TRP A 160 -2.24 14.68 8.47
CA TRP A 160 -1.09 15.10 9.25
C TRP A 160 -1.48 16.21 10.23
N ASP A 161 -1.17 15.97 11.50
CA ASP A 161 -1.28 16.96 12.57
C ASP A 161 0.16 17.28 13.03
N ASN A 162 0.70 18.40 12.52
CA ASN A 162 2.12 18.74 12.62
C ASN A 162 3.02 17.61 12.10
N GLU A 163 3.79 16.97 12.99
CA GLU A 163 4.70 15.88 12.64
C GLU A 163 4.10 14.48 12.83
N ARG A 164 2.84 14.38 13.23
CA ARG A 164 2.17 13.10 13.52
C ARG A 164 1.20 12.72 12.42
N ALA A 165 1.38 11.54 11.86
CA ALA A 165 0.45 10.94 10.92
C ALA A 165 -0.75 10.33 11.64
N ARG A 166 -1.95 10.47 11.05
CA ARG A 166 -3.18 9.82 11.48
C ARG A 166 -3.81 9.12 10.29
N PHE A 167 -3.85 7.79 10.34
CA PHE A 167 -4.38 6.98 9.25
C PHE A 167 -5.87 7.21 9.03
N ARG A 168 -6.28 7.31 7.78
CA ARG A 168 -7.70 7.39 7.41
C ARG A 168 -8.35 6.02 7.42
N TRP A 169 -9.05 5.72 8.50
CA TRP A 169 -9.76 4.45 8.66
C TRP A 169 -10.91 4.30 7.67
N GLY A 170 -11.62 5.36 7.38
CA GLY A 170 -12.72 5.38 6.39
C GLY A 170 -12.24 5.29 4.94
N GLY A 171 -13.21 5.18 4.01
CA GLY A 171 -12.90 5.08 2.58
C GLY A 171 -12.43 3.70 2.13
N SER A 172 -12.13 3.59 0.84
CA SER A 172 -11.67 2.35 0.21
C SER A 172 -10.17 2.38 -0.15
N GLU A 173 -9.54 3.54 -0.08
CA GLU A 173 -8.11 3.70 -0.35
C GLU A 173 -7.30 3.48 0.90
N TYR A 174 -6.13 2.84 0.76
CA TYR A 174 -5.15 2.75 1.83
C TYR A 174 -3.76 3.25 1.40
N TYR A 175 -3.43 3.19 0.12
CA TYR A 175 -2.23 3.82 -0.43
C TYR A 175 -2.53 5.17 -1.05
N ARG A 176 -1.59 6.09 -0.91
CA ARG A 176 -1.55 7.35 -1.63
C ARG A 176 -1.27 7.09 -3.12
N LYS A 177 -1.63 8.07 -3.96
CA LYS A 177 -1.31 8.01 -5.39
C LYS A 177 0.20 8.06 -5.60
N PHE A 178 0.75 6.97 -6.09
CA PHE A 178 2.19 6.80 -6.35
C PHE A 178 2.81 7.93 -7.15
N SER A 179 2.11 8.45 -8.18
CA SER A 179 2.65 9.48 -9.07
C SER A 179 3.02 10.79 -8.37
N ALA A 180 2.30 11.16 -7.30
CA ALA A 180 2.61 12.38 -6.54
C ALA A 180 3.87 12.19 -5.69
N ASP A 181 3.95 11.09 -4.98
CA ASP A 181 5.09 10.78 -4.10
C ASP A 181 6.35 10.49 -4.92
N TYR A 182 6.21 9.85 -6.10
CA TYR A 182 7.32 9.60 -7.02
C TYR A 182 7.91 10.91 -7.59
N ARG A 183 7.07 11.90 -7.90
CA ARG A 183 7.57 13.23 -8.29
C ARG A 183 8.39 13.87 -7.18
N SER A 184 7.93 13.79 -5.93
CA SER A 184 8.67 14.28 -4.76
C SER A 184 10.03 13.58 -4.63
N PHE A 185 10.05 12.26 -4.85
CA PHE A 185 11.30 11.49 -4.87
C PHE A 185 12.28 11.98 -5.93
N LEU A 186 11.82 12.15 -7.18
CA LEU A 186 12.68 12.60 -8.28
C LEU A 186 13.22 14.03 -8.09
N GLN A 187 12.46 14.89 -7.45
CA GLN A 187 12.86 16.28 -7.25
C GLN A 187 13.79 16.49 -6.06
N ARG A 188 13.79 15.59 -5.10
CA ARG A 188 14.63 15.69 -3.90
C ARG A 188 16.14 15.75 -4.21
N PRO A 189 16.72 14.87 -5.05
CA PRO A 189 18.15 14.94 -5.42
C PRO A 189 18.51 16.26 -6.07
N ILE A 190 17.66 16.78 -6.94
CA ILE A 190 17.85 18.08 -7.62
C ILE A 190 17.94 19.22 -6.60
N TYR A 191 17.04 19.20 -5.61
CA TYR A 191 17.05 20.20 -4.53
C TYR A 191 18.33 20.10 -3.70
N ILE A 192 18.71 18.89 -3.28
CA ILE A 192 19.94 18.66 -2.49
C ILE A 192 21.18 19.13 -3.28
N GLY A 193 21.25 18.81 -4.58
CA GLY A 193 22.33 19.27 -5.44
C GLY A 193 22.44 20.79 -5.47
N ARG A 194 21.34 21.50 -5.69
CA ARG A 194 21.30 22.99 -5.69
C ARG A 194 21.75 23.57 -4.34
N GLU A 195 21.25 23.02 -3.23
CA GLU A 195 21.65 23.47 -1.89
C GLU A 195 23.14 23.22 -1.62
N THR A 196 23.69 22.14 -2.16
CA THR A 196 25.12 21.81 -2.02
C THR A 196 25.98 22.81 -2.80
N VAL A 197 25.62 23.09 -4.08
CA VAL A 197 26.31 24.10 -4.90
C VAL A 197 26.32 25.47 -4.23
N ASN A 198 25.19 25.89 -3.68
CA ASN A 198 25.07 27.19 -3.01
C ASN A 198 25.93 27.31 -1.74
N LYS A 199 26.37 26.21 -1.16
CA LYS A 199 27.16 26.18 0.07
C LYS A 199 28.66 26.06 -0.16
N VAL A 200 29.08 25.66 -1.35
CA VAL A 200 30.48 25.39 -1.71
C VAL A 200 30.89 26.32 -2.83
N SER A 201 31.73 27.28 -2.54
CA SER A 201 32.11 28.38 -3.45
C SER A 201 33.04 27.99 -4.59
N GLU A 202 33.50 26.75 -4.70
CA GLU A 202 34.50 26.29 -5.67
C GLU A 202 34.11 24.99 -6.40
N ILE A 203 32.81 24.76 -6.66
CA ILE A 203 32.36 23.60 -7.42
C ILE A 203 31.96 24.05 -8.80
N ASP A 204 32.65 23.55 -9.84
CA ASP A 204 32.30 23.81 -11.25
C ASP A 204 31.10 22.98 -11.71
N ASP A 205 31.02 21.72 -11.26
CA ASP A 205 29.95 20.79 -11.66
C ASP A 205 29.44 19.91 -10.50
N VAL A 206 28.12 19.65 -10.45
CA VAL A 206 27.49 18.68 -9.55
C VAL A 206 26.78 17.61 -10.35
N TYR A 207 27.16 16.36 -10.15
CA TYR A 207 26.52 15.19 -10.73
C TYR A 207 25.62 14.51 -9.67
N ILE A 208 24.37 14.25 -10.03
CA ILE A 208 23.44 13.47 -9.22
C ILE A 208 23.37 12.06 -9.81
N ILE A 209 23.85 11.08 -9.09
CA ILE A 209 23.91 9.68 -9.49
C ILE A 209 22.72 8.91 -8.89
#